data_d69eeedc280ff7752eeaf9da22bc2851
#
_entry.id   d69eeedc280ff7752eeaf9da22bc2851
#
_cell.length_a   1.000
_cell.length_b   1.000
_cell.length_c   1.000
_cell.angle_alpha   90.00
_cell.angle_beta   90.00
_cell.angle_gamma   90.00
#
_symmetry.space_group_name_H-M   'P 1'
#
loop_
_entity.id
_entity.type
_entity.pdbx_description
1 polymer ?
#
loop_
_entity_poly.entity_id
_entity_poly.type
_entity_poly.pdbx_seq_one_letter_code
_entity_poly.pdbx_strand_id
1 'polypeptide(L)'
;MSEDKPLAGRTAVVTGAGRGLGRSIALYFARAGADLAICSRTLAELEAVKAEVEACGVRCLLGAVDLSDQEATAAFCDQVIAGFGCVDLLVNNAGAEVETGRIEESDPANWWKTIEINLRGPYMVTRFLLPGMSDGAKIINVTSGMGKRAGNANSAYHVSKAAMNMFTDALANELWPRRIDVNNLIPGPVATSMLNKDKPGDRRTPPEEVLERFAEALPPGFPEWERLKHPDEVGELALYMATRPIGGPTGQSFSLARRPL
;
A
#
# COMPACT_ATOMS: atom_id res chain seq x y z
N MET A 1 19.54 5.63 25.88
CA MET A 1 19.93 5.38 24.48
C MET A 1 18.85 6.05 23.63
N SER A 2 19.17 7.06 22.83
CA SER A 2 18.19 7.64 21.89
C SER A 2 17.81 6.51 20.92
N GLU A 3 16.53 6.14 20.89
CA GLU A 3 16.04 5.24 19.84
C GLU A 3 16.41 5.87 18.49
N ASP A 4 17.12 5.10 17.68
CA ASP A 4 17.52 5.51 16.35
C ASP A 4 16.24 5.66 15.51
N LYS A 5 15.87 6.92 15.17
CA LYS A 5 14.68 7.23 14.35
C LYS A 5 15.12 7.48 12.90
N PRO A 6 15.29 6.42 12.09
CA PRO A 6 15.91 6.51 10.75
C PRO A 6 15.11 7.33 9.75
N LEU A 7 13.84 7.64 10.04
CA LEU A 7 12.98 8.48 9.20
C LEU A 7 12.71 9.86 9.84
N ALA A 8 13.44 10.25 10.88
CA ALA A 8 13.27 11.57 11.49
C ALA A 8 13.47 12.70 10.46
N GLY A 9 12.52 13.65 10.43
CA GLY A 9 12.52 14.76 9.49
C GLY A 9 12.07 14.39 8.06
N ARG A 10 11.63 13.16 7.82
CA ARG A 10 11.05 12.73 6.55
C ARG A 10 9.53 12.82 6.59
N THR A 11 8.93 13.08 5.43
CA THR A 11 7.48 13.03 5.23
C THR A 11 7.09 11.82 4.40
N ALA A 12 6.18 11.01 4.92
CA ALA A 12 5.66 9.82 4.23
C ALA A 12 4.16 9.96 3.93
N VAL A 13 3.76 9.59 2.72
CA VAL A 13 2.36 9.47 2.31
C VAL A 13 2.00 8.00 2.20
N VAL A 14 0.92 7.58 2.88
CA VAL A 14 0.43 6.19 2.82
C VAL A 14 -1.04 6.18 2.41
N THR A 15 -1.34 5.59 1.26
CA THR A 15 -2.71 5.44 0.78
C THR A 15 -3.36 4.16 1.32
N GLY A 16 -4.68 4.17 1.56
CA GLY A 16 -5.39 3.03 2.14
C GLY A 16 -4.97 2.75 3.59
N ALA A 17 -4.59 3.80 4.35
CA ALA A 17 -3.98 3.66 5.67
C ALA A 17 -4.97 3.45 6.82
N GLY A 18 -6.28 3.47 6.59
CA GLY A 18 -7.28 3.35 7.67
C GLY A 18 -7.26 2.00 8.40
N ARG A 19 -6.69 0.95 7.81
CA ARG A 19 -6.62 -0.40 8.38
C ARG A 19 -5.59 -1.28 7.69
N GLY A 20 -5.45 -2.53 8.19
CA GLY A 20 -4.66 -3.59 7.55
C GLY A 20 -3.22 -3.18 7.27
N LEU A 21 -2.73 -3.47 6.06
CA LEU A 21 -1.35 -3.19 5.66
C LEU A 21 -0.99 -1.72 5.75
N GLY A 22 -1.87 -0.84 5.24
CA GLY A 22 -1.61 0.60 5.23
C GLY A 22 -1.49 1.20 6.63
N ARG A 23 -2.35 0.76 7.58
CA ARG A 23 -2.22 1.16 8.99
C ARG A 23 -0.89 0.69 9.58
N SER A 24 -0.53 -0.59 9.37
CA SER A 24 0.73 -1.12 9.89
C SER A 24 1.92 -0.36 9.32
N ILE A 25 1.99 -0.14 8.00
CA ILE A 25 3.06 0.63 7.36
C ILE A 25 3.15 2.05 7.95
N ALA A 26 2.01 2.75 8.10
CA ALA A 26 1.98 4.08 8.68
C ALA A 26 2.54 4.11 10.11
N LEU A 27 2.18 3.13 10.95
CA LEU A 27 2.68 3.03 12.32
C LEU A 27 4.18 2.70 12.39
N TYR A 28 4.69 1.84 11.52
CA TYR A 28 6.13 1.56 11.43
C TYR A 28 6.91 2.81 11.04
N PHE A 29 6.42 3.59 10.08
CA PHE A 29 7.05 4.84 9.68
C PHE A 29 6.98 5.91 10.78
N ALA A 30 5.84 6.02 11.48
CA ALA A 30 5.68 6.94 12.61
C ALA A 30 6.65 6.63 13.76
N ARG A 31 6.77 5.36 14.15
CA ARG A 31 7.74 4.90 15.16
C ARG A 31 9.19 5.18 14.73
N ALA A 32 9.46 5.08 13.43
CA ALA A 32 10.75 5.44 12.85
C ALA A 32 10.98 6.96 12.71
N GLY A 33 10.02 7.80 13.11
CA GLY A 33 10.14 9.25 13.20
C GLY A 33 9.65 10.04 11.98
N ALA A 34 9.01 9.41 11.01
CA ALA A 34 8.44 10.14 9.87
C ALA A 34 7.15 10.87 10.25
N ASP A 35 6.97 12.08 9.73
CA ASP A 35 5.67 12.74 9.65
C ASP A 35 4.81 12.05 8.59
N LEU A 36 3.50 11.91 8.85
CA LEU A 36 2.60 11.12 8.00
C LEU A 36 1.52 11.96 7.33
N ALA A 37 1.26 11.68 6.05
CA ALA A 37 -0.02 11.99 5.42
C ALA A 37 -0.72 10.66 5.07
N ILE A 38 -1.92 10.45 5.59
CA ILE A 38 -2.66 9.20 5.42
C ILE A 38 -4.00 9.46 4.75
N CYS A 39 -4.41 8.59 3.83
CA CYS A 39 -5.73 8.67 3.24
C CYS A 39 -6.42 7.31 3.11
N SER A 40 -7.74 7.33 3.19
CA SER A 40 -8.64 6.24 2.86
C SER A 40 -10.07 6.79 2.72
N ARG A 41 -11.06 5.95 2.43
CA ARG A 41 -12.45 6.39 2.26
C ARG A 41 -13.21 6.58 3.59
N THR A 42 -12.73 6.01 4.70
CA THR A 42 -13.46 5.98 5.98
C THR A 42 -12.78 6.89 6.99
N LEU A 43 -13.41 8.06 7.25
CA LEU A 43 -12.86 9.07 8.15
C LEU A 43 -12.59 8.52 9.56
N ALA A 44 -13.54 7.81 10.16
CA ALA A 44 -13.40 7.30 11.53
C ALA A 44 -12.23 6.30 11.68
N GLU A 45 -11.92 5.50 10.64
CA GLU A 45 -10.73 4.63 10.64
C GLU A 45 -9.44 5.46 10.59
N LEU A 46 -9.43 6.54 9.79
CA LEU A 46 -8.27 7.44 9.70
C LEU A 46 -8.02 8.22 10.98
N GLU A 47 -9.07 8.68 11.67
CA GLU A 47 -8.96 9.39 12.94
C GLU A 47 -8.35 8.50 14.02
N ALA A 48 -8.74 7.22 14.06
CA ALA A 48 -8.13 6.26 14.97
C ALA A 48 -6.64 6.05 14.67
N VAL A 49 -6.27 5.87 13.40
CA VAL A 49 -4.86 5.71 12.99
C VAL A 49 -4.06 6.99 13.23
N LYS A 50 -4.65 8.17 12.97
CA LYS A 50 -4.00 9.45 13.26
C LYS A 50 -3.64 9.56 14.73
N ALA A 51 -4.54 9.22 15.66
CA ALA A 51 -4.25 9.25 17.09
C ALA A 51 -3.06 8.33 17.45
N GLU A 52 -2.99 7.13 16.87
CA GLU A 52 -1.87 6.20 17.07
C GLU A 52 -0.55 6.73 16.49
N VAL A 53 -0.58 7.36 15.32
CA VAL A 53 0.59 7.99 14.69
C VAL A 53 1.09 9.16 15.54
N GLU A 54 0.20 10.05 15.98
CA GLU A 54 0.57 11.22 16.79
C GLU A 54 1.10 10.82 18.19
N ALA A 55 0.65 9.68 18.73
CA ALA A 55 1.23 9.10 19.95
C ALA A 55 2.71 8.70 19.80
N CYS A 56 3.22 8.53 18.58
CA CYS A 56 4.65 8.33 18.31
C CYS A 56 5.47 9.65 18.33
N GLY A 57 4.81 10.79 18.54
CA GLY A 57 5.45 12.11 18.61
C GLY A 57 5.75 12.74 17.25
N VAL A 58 5.03 12.36 16.20
CA VAL A 58 5.14 12.89 14.84
C VAL A 58 3.82 13.53 14.39
N ARG A 59 3.87 14.37 13.35
CA ARG A 59 2.67 15.01 12.79
C ARG A 59 1.90 14.05 11.89
N CYS A 60 0.57 14.16 11.87
CA CYS A 60 -0.27 13.38 10.98
C CYS A 60 -1.35 14.23 10.31
N LEU A 61 -1.33 14.32 8.98
CA LEU A 61 -2.41 14.84 8.15
C LEU A 61 -3.25 13.66 7.66
N LEU A 62 -4.58 13.80 7.69
CA LEU A 62 -5.47 12.79 7.14
C LEU A 62 -6.36 13.35 6.04
N GLY A 63 -6.76 12.51 5.08
CA GLY A 63 -7.72 12.83 4.02
C GLY A 63 -8.70 11.69 3.78
N ALA A 64 -10.00 11.95 3.96
CA ALA A 64 -11.05 11.00 3.57
C ALA A 64 -11.27 11.09 2.06
N VAL A 65 -10.59 10.25 1.27
CA VAL A 65 -10.52 10.33 -0.19
C VAL A 65 -10.85 8.98 -0.83
N ASP A 66 -11.73 8.99 -1.83
CA ASP A 66 -11.82 7.89 -2.80
C ASP A 66 -10.83 8.19 -3.94
N LEU A 67 -9.81 7.36 -4.08
CA LEU A 67 -8.76 7.54 -5.11
C LEU A 67 -9.26 7.33 -6.55
N SER A 68 -10.51 6.95 -6.76
CA SER A 68 -11.14 6.98 -8.08
C SER A 68 -11.65 8.37 -8.45
N ASP A 69 -11.78 9.29 -7.49
CA ASP A 69 -12.11 10.70 -7.69
C ASP A 69 -10.81 11.49 -7.87
N GLN A 70 -10.65 12.05 -9.09
CA GLN A 70 -9.44 12.77 -9.45
C GLN A 70 -9.32 14.12 -8.73
N GLU A 71 -10.42 14.85 -8.58
CA GLU A 71 -10.40 16.18 -7.95
C GLU A 71 -10.12 16.06 -6.45
N ALA A 72 -10.78 15.11 -5.78
CA ALA A 72 -10.52 14.84 -4.38
C ALA A 72 -9.08 14.34 -4.14
N THR A 73 -8.55 13.51 -5.05
CA THR A 73 -7.15 13.04 -4.99
C THR A 73 -6.16 14.19 -5.16
N ALA A 74 -6.39 15.09 -6.14
CA ALA A 74 -5.56 16.26 -6.36
C ALA A 74 -5.58 17.18 -5.13
N ALA A 75 -6.76 17.52 -4.61
CA ALA A 75 -6.91 18.36 -3.44
C ALA A 75 -6.20 17.81 -2.20
N PHE A 76 -6.25 16.48 -1.98
CA PHE A 76 -5.50 15.83 -0.90
C PHE A 76 -3.98 15.98 -1.11
N CYS A 77 -3.48 15.74 -2.32
CA CYS A 77 -2.05 15.89 -2.61
C CYS A 77 -1.57 17.34 -2.42
N ASP A 78 -2.36 18.31 -2.83
CA ASP A 78 -2.06 19.74 -2.61
C ASP A 78 -2.01 20.09 -1.13
N GLN A 79 -2.93 19.56 -0.31
CA GLN A 79 -2.91 19.72 1.15
C GLN A 79 -1.65 19.10 1.78
N VAL A 80 -1.21 17.93 1.30
CA VAL A 80 0.01 17.30 1.75
C VAL A 80 1.23 18.17 1.48
N ILE A 81 1.37 18.66 0.25
CA ILE A 81 2.48 19.54 -0.15
C ILE A 81 2.45 20.86 0.64
N ALA A 82 1.27 21.48 0.78
CA ALA A 82 1.13 22.70 1.56
C ALA A 82 1.46 22.51 3.06
N GLY A 83 1.09 21.34 3.64
CA GLY A 83 1.26 21.05 5.06
C GLY A 83 2.66 20.63 5.47
N PHE A 84 3.40 19.95 4.60
CA PHE A 84 4.71 19.40 4.89
C PHE A 84 5.85 20.00 4.06
N GLY A 85 5.56 20.67 2.96
CA GLY A 85 6.54 21.29 2.06
C GLY A 85 7.20 20.34 1.09
N CYS A 86 7.55 19.11 1.53
CA CYS A 86 8.10 18.08 0.67
C CYS A 86 7.60 16.69 1.05
N VAL A 87 7.75 15.74 0.13
CA VAL A 87 7.40 14.32 0.32
C VAL A 87 8.63 13.47 0.01
N ASP A 88 9.07 12.68 0.99
CA ASP A 88 10.25 11.80 0.86
C ASP A 88 9.86 10.35 0.57
N LEU A 89 8.67 9.94 0.99
CA LEU A 89 8.20 8.56 0.84
C LEU A 89 6.74 8.55 0.38
N LEU A 90 6.45 7.77 -0.67
CA LEU A 90 5.09 7.48 -1.10
C LEU A 90 4.86 5.98 -1.05
N VAL A 91 3.81 5.55 -0.35
CA VAL A 91 3.34 4.16 -0.37
C VAL A 91 1.97 4.09 -1.03
N ASN A 92 1.92 3.62 -2.25
CA ASN A 92 0.69 3.28 -2.96
C ASN A 92 0.21 1.90 -2.48
N ASN A 93 -0.54 1.91 -1.36
CA ASN A 93 -1.06 0.70 -0.75
C ASN A 93 -2.57 0.50 -0.99
N ALA A 94 -3.34 1.56 -1.22
CA ALA A 94 -4.77 1.43 -1.48
C ALA A 94 -5.03 0.44 -2.63
N GLY A 95 -5.98 -0.46 -2.40
CA GLY A 95 -6.36 -1.45 -3.40
C GLY A 95 -7.64 -2.18 -3.01
N ALA A 96 -8.32 -2.74 -4.00
CA ALA A 96 -9.55 -3.50 -3.83
C ALA A 96 -9.68 -4.62 -4.87
N GLU A 97 -10.45 -5.64 -4.50
CA GLU A 97 -10.99 -6.67 -5.40
C GLU A 97 -12.50 -6.43 -5.48
N VAL A 98 -12.95 -5.60 -6.43
CA VAL A 98 -14.38 -5.30 -6.59
C VAL A 98 -15.05 -6.40 -7.40
N GLU A 99 -14.39 -6.86 -8.48
CA GLU A 99 -14.80 -8.00 -9.27
C GLU A 99 -13.92 -9.20 -8.97
N THR A 100 -14.53 -10.31 -8.57
CA THR A 100 -13.81 -11.54 -8.19
C THR A 100 -14.23 -12.77 -8.99
N GLY A 101 -15.25 -12.64 -9.85
CA GLY A 101 -15.81 -13.71 -10.65
C GLY A 101 -14.92 -14.16 -11.81
N ARG A 102 -15.39 -15.21 -12.50
CA ARG A 102 -14.87 -15.62 -13.80
C ARG A 102 -15.33 -14.60 -14.84
N ILE A 103 -14.64 -14.54 -15.98
CA ILE A 103 -14.91 -13.51 -16.99
C ILE A 103 -16.35 -13.59 -17.54
N GLU A 104 -16.88 -14.79 -17.69
CA GLU A 104 -18.25 -15.02 -18.18
C GLU A 104 -19.35 -14.57 -17.20
N GLU A 105 -19.00 -14.41 -15.92
CA GLU A 105 -19.90 -14.02 -14.81
C GLU A 105 -19.63 -12.61 -14.30
N SER A 106 -18.59 -11.97 -14.81
CA SER A 106 -18.12 -10.68 -14.29
C SER A 106 -19.03 -9.53 -14.68
N ASP A 107 -19.20 -8.58 -13.76
CA ASP A 107 -19.81 -7.27 -14.04
C ASP A 107 -18.74 -6.32 -14.63
N PRO A 108 -18.94 -5.81 -15.87
CA PRO A 108 -17.98 -4.91 -16.50
C PRO A 108 -17.70 -3.65 -15.69
N ALA A 109 -18.69 -3.07 -14.99
CA ALA A 109 -18.49 -1.87 -14.18
C ALA A 109 -17.60 -2.17 -12.97
N ASN A 110 -17.82 -3.31 -12.28
CA ASN A 110 -16.98 -3.74 -11.18
C ASN A 110 -15.56 -4.10 -11.64
N TRP A 111 -15.45 -4.69 -12.85
CA TRP A 111 -14.15 -5.01 -13.44
C TRP A 111 -13.31 -3.74 -13.65
N TRP A 112 -13.87 -2.72 -14.31
CA TRP A 112 -13.19 -1.43 -14.50
C TRP A 112 -12.95 -0.70 -13.20
N LYS A 113 -13.89 -0.76 -12.24
CA LYS A 113 -13.70 -0.17 -10.92
C LYS A 113 -12.48 -0.73 -10.18
N THR A 114 -12.21 -2.04 -10.36
CA THR A 114 -10.98 -2.66 -9.82
C THR A 114 -9.72 -2.05 -10.44
N ILE A 115 -9.70 -1.82 -11.74
CA ILE A 115 -8.58 -1.16 -12.44
C ILE A 115 -8.43 0.30 -11.98
N GLU A 116 -9.53 1.03 -11.87
CA GLU A 116 -9.50 2.43 -11.41
C GLU A 116 -8.86 2.55 -10.02
N ILE A 117 -9.27 1.73 -9.08
CA ILE A 117 -8.74 1.78 -7.72
C ILE A 117 -7.27 1.33 -7.68
N ASN A 118 -6.92 0.23 -8.36
CA ASN A 118 -5.63 -0.42 -8.21
C ASN A 118 -4.52 0.13 -9.11
N LEU A 119 -4.87 0.86 -10.19
CA LEU A 119 -3.91 1.40 -11.15
C LEU A 119 -4.07 2.91 -11.34
N ARG A 120 -5.27 3.40 -11.71
CA ARG A 120 -5.48 4.82 -11.94
C ARG A 120 -5.27 5.65 -10.67
N GLY A 121 -5.75 5.17 -9.50
CA GLY A 121 -5.54 5.82 -8.22
C GLY A 121 -4.05 6.04 -7.90
N PRO A 122 -3.22 4.99 -7.84
CA PRO A 122 -1.77 5.12 -7.68
C PRO A 122 -1.08 6.03 -8.70
N TYR A 123 -1.50 5.97 -9.97
CA TYR A 123 -1.00 6.89 -11.00
C TYR A 123 -1.30 8.35 -10.62
N MET A 124 -2.54 8.68 -10.25
CA MET A 124 -2.95 10.03 -9.91
C MET A 124 -2.22 10.55 -8.67
N VAL A 125 -2.16 9.75 -7.59
CA VAL A 125 -1.43 10.13 -6.37
C VAL A 125 0.04 10.40 -6.69
N THR A 126 0.70 9.51 -7.43
CA THR A 126 2.10 9.70 -7.85
C THR A 126 2.26 10.97 -8.68
N ARG A 127 1.42 11.17 -9.70
CA ARG A 127 1.47 12.32 -10.61
C ARG A 127 1.29 13.66 -9.86
N PHE A 128 0.37 13.71 -8.90
CA PHE A 128 0.06 14.95 -8.18
C PHE A 128 1.09 15.24 -7.07
N LEU A 129 1.66 14.23 -6.42
CA LEU A 129 2.70 14.43 -5.41
C LEU A 129 4.09 14.68 -6.02
N LEU A 130 4.36 14.20 -7.24
CA LEU A 130 5.69 14.24 -7.85
C LEU A 130 6.35 15.63 -7.88
N PRO A 131 5.63 16.77 -8.10
CA PRO A 131 6.23 18.11 -8.02
C PRO A 131 6.75 18.47 -6.63
N GLY A 132 6.14 17.94 -5.56
CA GLY A 132 6.54 18.14 -4.16
C GLY A 132 7.43 17.04 -3.60
N MET A 133 7.79 16.02 -4.37
CA MET A 133 8.72 14.98 -3.90
C MET A 133 10.17 15.46 -3.94
N SER A 134 10.93 15.11 -2.91
CA SER A 134 12.37 15.35 -2.82
C SER A 134 13.14 14.53 -3.85
N ASP A 135 14.28 15.04 -4.34
CA ASP A 135 15.23 14.20 -5.06
C ASP A 135 15.82 13.16 -4.07
N GLY A 136 15.91 11.91 -4.51
CA GLY A 136 16.27 10.79 -3.65
C GLY A 136 15.11 10.24 -2.82
N ALA A 137 13.88 10.69 -3.05
CA ALA A 137 12.67 10.12 -2.47
C ALA A 137 12.47 8.64 -2.88
N LYS A 138 11.49 7.99 -2.25
CA LYS A 138 11.16 6.60 -2.56
C LYS A 138 9.67 6.41 -2.78
N ILE A 139 9.33 5.57 -3.76
CA ILE A 139 7.97 5.15 -4.05
C ILE A 139 7.89 3.64 -3.83
N ILE A 140 6.99 3.20 -2.98
CA ILE A 140 6.70 1.80 -2.69
C ILE A 140 5.29 1.49 -3.21
N ASN A 141 5.21 0.66 -4.24
CA ASN A 141 3.94 0.20 -4.79
C ASN A 141 3.59 -1.16 -4.18
N VAL A 142 2.49 -1.24 -3.42
CA VAL A 142 2.01 -2.52 -2.87
C VAL A 142 1.30 -3.29 -3.98
N THR A 143 1.99 -4.30 -4.49
CA THR A 143 1.53 -5.14 -5.58
C THR A 143 1.08 -6.53 -5.07
N SER A 144 1.15 -7.55 -5.88
CA SER A 144 0.74 -8.91 -5.51
C SER A 144 1.47 -9.95 -6.35
N GLY A 145 1.69 -11.13 -5.80
CA GLY A 145 2.09 -12.31 -6.57
C GLY A 145 1.09 -12.66 -7.68
N MET A 146 -0.17 -12.23 -7.53
CA MET A 146 -1.21 -12.38 -8.57
C MET A 146 -0.97 -11.48 -9.80
N GLY A 147 -0.11 -10.46 -9.70
CA GLY A 147 0.38 -9.70 -10.86
C GLY A 147 1.50 -10.38 -11.66
N LYS A 148 2.03 -11.49 -11.15
CA LYS A 148 3.06 -12.31 -11.82
C LYS A 148 2.51 -13.64 -12.34
N ARG A 149 1.46 -14.18 -11.73
CA ARG A 149 0.83 -15.46 -12.09
C ARG A 149 -0.69 -15.32 -11.97
N ALA A 150 -1.39 -15.72 -13.02
CA ALA A 150 -2.85 -15.68 -13.03
C ALA A 150 -3.44 -16.91 -12.32
N GLY A 151 -4.62 -16.71 -11.73
CA GLY A 151 -5.51 -17.76 -11.24
C GLY A 151 -6.67 -18.01 -12.22
N ASN A 152 -7.68 -18.74 -11.77
CA ASN A 152 -8.82 -19.16 -12.59
C ASN A 152 -9.99 -18.16 -12.59
N ALA A 153 -9.92 -17.09 -11.80
CA ALA A 153 -10.93 -16.04 -11.67
C ALA A 153 -10.24 -14.71 -11.32
N ASN A 154 -11.02 -13.66 -11.07
CA ASN A 154 -10.50 -12.38 -10.59
C ASN A 154 -9.55 -11.68 -11.59
N SER A 155 -9.88 -11.74 -12.88
CA SER A 155 -9.05 -11.22 -13.97
C SER A 155 -8.73 -9.74 -13.82
N ALA A 156 -9.67 -8.93 -13.33
CA ALA A 156 -9.47 -7.50 -13.08
C ALA A 156 -8.31 -7.25 -12.10
N TYR A 157 -8.26 -8.00 -10.99
CA TYR A 157 -7.19 -7.85 -10.01
C TYR A 157 -5.83 -8.28 -10.57
N HIS A 158 -5.78 -9.43 -11.26
CA HIS A 158 -4.55 -9.90 -11.92
C HIS A 158 -3.99 -8.86 -12.89
N VAL A 159 -4.85 -8.33 -13.78
CA VAL A 159 -4.47 -7.32 -14.76
C VAL A 159 -4.00 -6.05 -14.06
N SER A 160 -4.75 -5.57 -13.05
CA SER A 160 -4.37 -4.36 -12.32
C SER A 160 -3.00 -4.48 -11.63
N LYS A 161 -2.72 -5.63 -11.01
CA LYS A 161 -1.43 -5.84 -10.31
C LYS A 161 -0.26 -6.12 -11.25
N ALA A 162 -0.52 -6.74 -12.41
CA ALA A 162 0.47 -6.85 -13.48
C ALA A 162 0.81 -5.47 -14.08
N ALA A 163 -0.20 -4.64 -14.32
CA ALA A 163 -0.01 -3.26 -14.77
C ALA A 163 0.76 -2.42 -13.74
N MET A 164 0.50 -2.60 -12.43
CA MET A 164 1.25 -1.93 -11.36
C MET A 164 2.72 -2.36 -11.33
N ASN A 165 3.05 -3.62 -11.61
CA ASN A 165 4.44 -4.05 -11.73
C ASN A 165 5.14 -3.30 -12.87
N MET A 166 4.52 -3.25 -14.06
CA MET A 166 5.07 -2.51 -15.20
C MET A 166 5.13 -1.00 -14.95
N PHE A 167 4.13 -0.44 -14.26
CA PHE A 167 4.14 0.97 -13.86
C PHE A 167 5.33 1.29 -12.93
N THR A 168 5.67 0.38 -12.02
CA THR A 168 6.87 0.51 -11.17
C THR A 168 8.13 0.56 -12.01
N ASP A 169 8.28 -0.36 -12.98
CA ASP A 169 9.45 -0.43 -13.85
C ASP A 169 9.59 0.83 -14.72
N ALA A 170 8.46 1.33 -15.26
CA ALA A 170 8.43 2.57 -16.04
C ALA A 170 8.84 3.78 -15.18
N LEU A 171 8.24 3.94 -14.00
CA LEU A 171 8.60 5.04 -13.09
C LEU A 171 10.05 4.97 -12.61
N ALA A 172 10.60 3.78 -12.37
CA ALA A 172 12.00 3.61 -12.00
C ALA A 172 12.95 4.18 -13.05
N ASN A 173 12.60 4.01 -14.34
CA ASN A 173 13.37 4.58 -15.46
C ASN A 173 13.13 6.10 -15.61
N GLU A 174 11.86 6.54 -15.56
CA GLU A 174 11.50 7.96 -15.73
C GLU A 174 12.07 8.86 -14.63
N LEU A 175 12.13 8.35 -13.40
CA LEU A 175 12.54 9.10 -12.22
C LEU A 175 14.00 8.92 -11.84
N TRP A 176 14.74 8.11 -12.61
CA TRP A 176 16.18 7.91 -12.43
C TRP A 176 17.00 9.21 -12.32
N PRO A 177 16.77 10.27 -13.18
CA PRO A 177 17.52 11.52 -13.09
C PRO A 177 17.35 12.24 -11.75
N ARG A 178 16.23 12.03 -11.06
CA ARG A 178 15.94 12.57 -9.73
C ARG A 178 16.37 11.63 -8.59
N ARG A 179 16.98 10.50 -8.91
CA ARG A 179 17.38 9.46 -7.96
C ARG A 179 16.22 9.00 -7.04
N ILE A 180 14.98 9.03 -7.57
CA ILE A 180 13.81 8.51 -6.87
C ILE A 180 13.75 7.00 -7.12
N ASP A 181 13.91 6.23 -6.04
CA ASP A 181 13.83 4.77 -6.11
C ASP A 181 12.36 4.32 -6.11
N VAL A 182 11.96 3.54 -7.09
CA VAL A 182 10.58 3.02 -7.23
C VAL A 182 10.59 1.51 -7.22
N ASN A 183 9.92 0.89 -6.23
CA ASN A 183 9.96 -0.55 -6.05
C ASN A 183 8.59 -1.14 -5.72
N ASN A 184 8.40 -2.43 -6.04
CA ASN A 184 7.24 -3.20 -5.64
C ASN A 184 7.45 -3.83 -4.26
N LEU A 185 6.41 -3.77 -3.41
CA LEU A 185 6.27 -4.58 -2.22
C LEU A 185 5.20 -5.64 -2.47
N ILE A 186 5.57 -6.92 -2.36
CA ILE A 186 4.67 -8.06 -2.56
C ILE A 186 4.45 -8.75 -1.21
N PRO A 187 3.30 -8.51 -0.54
CA PRO A 187 3.09 -9.00 0.82
C PRO A 187 2.84 -10.52 0.91
N GLY A 188 2.38 -11.15 -0.18
CA GLY A 188 1.81 -12.49 -0.11
C GLY A 188 0.46 -12.50 0.63
N PRO A 189 -0.03 -13.64 1.14
CA PRO A 189 -1.24 -13.67 1.95
C PRO A 189 -0.98 -13.05 3.33
N VAL A 190 -1.87 -12.13 3.74
CA VAL A 190 -1.76 -11.39 5.01
C VAL A 190 -3.11 -11.40 5.72
N ALA A 191 -3.08 -11.52 7.05
CA ALA A 191 -4.27 -11.52 7.91
C ALA A 191 -4.95 -10.15 7.93
N THR A 192 -5.82 -9.93 6.95
CA THR A 192 -6.59 -8.69 6.77
C THR A 192 -8.03 -9.02 6.43
N SER A 193 -8.90 -8.01 6.50
CA SER A 193 -10.30 -8.14 6.09
C SER A 193 -10.49 -8.56 4.61
N MET A 194 -9.46 -8.43 3.77
CA MET A 194 -9.50 -8.90 2.39
C MET A 194 -9.57 -10.44 2.31
N LEU A 195 -8.98 -11.16 3.27
CA LEU A 195 -9.09 -12.62 3.38
C LEU A 195 -10.31 -13.08 4.17
N ASN A 196 -10.96 -12.20 4.93
CA ASN A 196 -12.12 -12.54 5.76
C ASN A 196 -13.43 -12.31 4.98
N LYS A 197 -13.54 -12.90 3.78
CA LYS A 197 -14.68 -12.70 2.86
C LYS A 197 -16.00 -13.30 3.38
N ASP A 198 -15.95 -14.22 4.35
CA ASP A 198 -17.16 -14.87 4.88
C ASP A 198 -17.93 -14.01 5.91
N LYS A 199 -17.39 -12.87 6.28
CA LYS A 199 -18.06 -11.86 7.11
C LYS A 199 -18.14 -10.52 6.35
N PRO A 200 -19.01 -10.41 5.32
CA PRO A 200 -19.19 -9.15 4.61
C PRO A 200 -19.58 -8.05 5.58
N GLY A 201 -18.83 -6.94 5.58
CA GLY A 201 -19.06 -5.82 6.50
C GLY A 201 -18.24 -5.86 7.80
N ASP A 202 -17.68 -6.98 8.21
CA ASP A 202 -16.73 -7.03 9.32
C ASP A 202 -15.35 -6.52 8.87
N ARG A 203 -15.19 -5.20 8.95
CA ARG A 203 -13.96 -4.50 8.55
C ARG A 203 -12.92 -4.43 9.66
N ARG A 204 -13.19 -5.00 10.82
CA ARG A 204 -12.40 -4.82 12.04
C ARG A 204 -11.95 -6.11 12.70
N THR A 205 -12.06 -7.25 12.03
CA THR A 205 -11.53 -8.50 12.58
C THR A 205 -10.03 -8.31 12.88
N PRO A 206 -9.60 -8.48 14.12
CA PRO A 206 -8.19 -8.40 14.47
C PRO A 206 -7.35 -9.41 13.66
N PRO A 207 -6.11 -9.05 13.29
CA PRO A 207 -5.23 -9.97 12.58
C PRO A 207 -5.06 -11.31 13.28
N GLU A 208 -5.04 -11.31 14.61
CA GLU A 208 -4.89 -12.50 15.45
C GLU A 208 -6.03 -13.51 15.23
N GLU A 209 -7.29 -13.04 15.19
CA GLU A 209 -8.45 -13.90 14.90
C GLU A 209 -8.38 -14.50 13.49
N VAL A 210 -7.89 -13.74 12.52
CA VAL A 210 -7.71 -14.22 11.14
C VAL A 210 -6.59 -15.25 11.09
N LEU A 211 -5.50 -15.04 11.82
CA LEU A 211 -4.38 -15.98 11.93
C LEU A 211 -4.82 -17.29 12.59
N GLU A 212 -5.56 -17.22 13.70
CA GLU A 212 -6.11 -18.39 14.38
C GLU A 212 -7.05 -19.19 13.47
N ARG A 213 -7.95 -18.51 12.76
CA ARG A 213 -8.88 -19.15 11.83
C ARG A 213 -8.20 -19.98 10.74
N PHE A 214 -7.03 -19.54 10.27
CA PHE A 214 -6.28 -20.18 9.20
C PHE A 214 -4.98 -20.83 9.70
N ALA A 215 -4.88 -21.13 11.01
CA ALA A 215 -3.67 -21.71 11.61
C ALA A 215 -3.32 -23.09 11.03
N GLU A 216 -4.34 -23.90 10.73
CA GLU A 216 -4.14 -25.27 10.22
C GLU A 216 -4.00 -25.31 8.70
N ALA A 217 -4.74 -24.48 7.97
CA ALA A 217 -4.72 -24.44 6.52
C ALA A 217 -5.16 -23.07 5.96
N LEU A 218 -4.48 -22.60 4.95
CA LEU A 218 -4.92 -21.43 4.17
C LEU A 218 -6.18 -21.76 3.35
N PRO A 219 -6.94 -20.72 2.94
CA PRO A 219 -8.07 -20.92 2.03
C PRO A 219 -7.67 -21.68 0.77
N PRO A 220 -8.60 -22.40 0.11
CA PRO A 220 -8.31 -23.09 -1.14
C PRO A 220 -7.68 -22.17 -2.19
N GLY A 221 -6.69 -22.67 -2.92
CA GLY A 221 -5.96 -21.92 -3.94
C GLY A 221 -4.61 -21.36 -3.51
N PHE A 222 -4.28 -21.40 -2.22
CA PHE A 222 -2.92 -21.12 -1.75
C PHE A 222 -2.06 -22.39 -1.75
N PRO A 223 -0.74 -22.30 -2.06
CA PRO A 223 0.17 -23.42 -1.94
C PRO A 223 0.32 -23.86 -0.47
N GLU A 224 0.51 -25.17 -0.23
CA GLU A 224 0.69 -25.74 1.10
C GLU A 224 1.91 -25.16 1.87
N TRP A 225 2.95 -24.73 1.16
CA TRP A 225 4.15 -24.14 1.76
C TRP A 225 4.01 -22.65 2.09
N GLU A 226 2.90 -22.01 1.71
CA GLU A 226 2.65 -20.60 2.04
C GLU A 226 2.08 -20.50 3.46
N ARG A 227 2.23 -19.38 4.09
CA ARG A 227 1.64 -19.06 5.38
C ARG A 227 0.95 -17.71 5.37
N LEU A 228 -0.01 -17.55 6.25
CA LEU A 228 -0.59 -16.25 6.53
C LEU A 228 0.42 -15.41 7.34
N LYS A 229 0.55 -14.15 7.00
CA LYS A 229 1.45 -13.20 7.65
C LYS A 229 0.67 -12.21 8.50
N HIS A 230 1.28 -11.73 9.57
CA HIS A 230 0.75 -10.57 10.29
C HIS A 230 0.99 -9.29 9.46
N PRO A 231 0.09 -8.28 9.48
CA PRO A 231 0.32 -7.00 8.79
C PRO A 231 1.65 -6.32 9.17
N ASP A 232 2.13 -6.52 10.39
CA ASP A 232 3.37 -5.94 10.87
C ASP A 232 4.62 -6.44 10.15
N GLU A 233 4.62 -7.67 9.64
CA GLU A 233 5.71 -8.15 8.79
C GLU A 233 5.82 -7.33 7.49
N VAL A 234 4.68 -6.84 7.00
CA VAL A 234 4.65 -5.95 5.83
C VAL A 234 5.13 -4.54 6.20
N GLY A 235 4.77 -4.06 7.40
CA GLY A 235 5.28 -2.80 7.95
C GLY A 235 6.80 -2.81 8.09
N GLU A 236 7.38 -3.90 8.61
CA GLU A 236 8.84 -4.09 8.70
C GLU A 236 9.51 -4.06 7.32
N LEU A 237 8.97 -4.80 6.33
CA LEU A 237 9.53 -4.78 4.98
C LEU A 237 9.43 -3.40 4.34
N ALA A 238 8.31 -2.70 4.52
CA ALA A 238 8.16 -1.33 4.02
C ALA A 238 9.19 -0.38 4.67
N LEU A 239 9.43 -0.50 5.97
CA LEU A 239 10.46 0.28 6.67
C LEU A 239 11.86 -0.05 6.16
N TYR A 240 12.18 -1.34 5.98
CA TYR A 240 13.43 -1.75 5.35
C TYR A 240 13.63 -1.10 3.99
N MET A 241 12.61 -1.10 3.12
CA MET A 241 12.69 -0.46 1.80
C MET A 241 12.85 1.06 1.90
N ALA A 242 12.12 1.70 2.82
CA ALA A 242 12.16 3.14 3.04
C ALA A 242 13.52 3.64 3.54
N THR A 243 14.25 2.83 4.29
CA THR A 243 15.55 3.18 4.90
C THR A 243 16.77 2.81 4.06
N ARG A 244 16.59 2.26 2.85
CA ARG A 244 17.74 2.01 1.94
C ARG A 244 18.41 3.33 1.55
N PRO A 245 19.72 3.35 1.31
CA PRO A 245 20.43 4.53 0.83
C PRO A 245 19.78 5.13 -0.43
N ILE A 246 19.94 6.42 -0.64
CA ILE A 246 19.52 7.10 -1.88
C ILE A 246 20.35 6.52 -3.06
N GLY A 247 19.65 6.21 -4.17
CA GLY A 247 20.23 5.50 -5.30
C GLY A 247 20.43 4.00 -4.99
N GLY A 248 19.61 3.46 -4.10
CA GLY A 248 19.52 2.04 -3.80
C GLY A 248 18.81 1.24 -4.91
N PRO A 249 18.29 0.04 -4.58
CA PRO A 249 17.53 -0.73 -5.56
C PRO A 249 16.33 0.06 -6.09
N THR A 250 16.14 0.06 -7.42
CA THR A 250 14.98 0.60 -8.11
C THR A 250 14.50 -0.36 -9.18
N GLY A 251 13.20 -0.38 -9.52
CA GLY A 251 12.59 -1.35 -10.44
C GLY A 251 12.58 -2.78 -9.87
N GLN A 252 12.72 -2.96 -8.55
CA GLN A 252 12.81 -4.28 -7.95
C GLN A 252 11.52 -4.69 -7.24
N SER A 253 11.33 -6.01 -7.07
CA SER A 253 10.24 -6.57 -6.29
C SER A 253 10.77 -7.17 -4.99
N PHE A 254 10.35 -6.61 -3.85
CA PHE A 254 10.61 -7.14 -2.51
C PHE A 254 9.40 -7.97 -2.07
N SER A 255 9.62 -9.23 -1.73
CA SER A 255 8.52 -10.17 -1.51
C SER A 255 8.62 -10.89 -0.19
N LEU A 256 7.49 -11.00 0.51
CA LEU A 256 7.28 -11.91 1.64
C LEU A 256 6.60 -13.23 1.22
N ALA A 257 6.21 -13.36 -0.05
CA ALA A 257 5.65 -14.62 -0.55
C ALA A 257 6.74 -15.72 -0.55
N ARG A 258 6.38 -16.92 -0.07
CA ARG A 258 7.30 -18.07 0.08
C ARG A 258 7.48 -18.85 -1.23
N ARG A 259 7.30 -18.24 -2.37
CA ARG A 259 7.48 -18.86 -3.69
C ARG A 259 8.27 -17.95 -4.62
N PRO A 260 9.00 -18.49 -5.61
CA PRO A 260 9.60 -17.69 -6.66
C PRO A 260 8.53 -16.86 -7.39
N LEU A 261 8.85 -15.62 -7.69
CA LEU A 261 7.98 -14.68 -8.41
C LEU A 261 8.18 -14.78 -9.92
#